data_d3e2f160523e5e6cf5dc5d2e2d720690
#
_entry.id   d3e2f160523e5e6cf5dc5d2e2d720690
#
_cell.length_a   1.000
_cell.length_b   1.000
_cell.length_c   1.000
_cell.angle_alpha   90.00
_cell.angle_beta   90.00
_cell.angle_gamma   90.00
#
_symmetry.space_group_name_H-M   'P 1'
#
loop_
_entity.id
_entity.type
_entity.pdbx_description
1 polymer ?
#
loop_
_entity_poly.entity_id
_entity_poly.type
_entity_poly.pdbx_seq_one_letter_code
_entity_poly.pdbx_strand_id
1 'polypeptide(L)'
;EFPSPFSRNSTPALKHIPIKTLGTKDLRELSLKDGVTGKEMAQEMQHHYVLYVHQHKEKYRDFINLIAFGEIPLVFHCFAGKDRTGFGALLVLGLLGVKKEIIIEDYLLTNKFLKGPIVTEEWRDTASEKLKPLFEARVDYINAAFKEIYSTHETIEDFVIRELELKSDTIDILKSKILE
;
A
#
# COMPACT_ATOMS: atom_id res chain seq x y z
N GLU A 1 12.28 -23.94 -6.20
CA GLU A 1 11.66 -23.08 -7.23
C GLU A 1 10.18 -23.40 -7.26
N PHE A 2 9.33 -22.44 -6.90
CA PHE A 2 7.90 -22.57 -7.12
C PHE A 2 7.65 -22.35 -8.60
N PRO A 3 6.90 -23.23 -9.29
CA PRO A 3 6.56 -23.00 -10.67
C PRO A 3 5.79 -21.68 -10.79
N SER A 4 6.24 -20.82 -11.69
CA SER A 4 5.53 -19.57 -11.99
C SER A 4 4.08 -19.91 -12.36
N PRO A 5 3.08 -19.24 -11.80
CA PRO A 5 1.68 -19.43 -12.20
C PRO A 5 1.42 -18.99 -13.65
N PHE A 6 2.41 -18.34 -14.28
CA PHE A 6 2.33 -17.91 -15.68
C PHE A 6 2.72 -19.05 -16.60
N SER A 7 2.00 -19.20 -17.71
CA SER A 7 2.29 -20.22 -18.72
C SER A 7 3.75 -20.14 -19.15
N ARG A 8 4.38 -21.30 -19.36
CA ARG A 8 5.81 -21.41 -19.74
C ARG A 8 6.17 -20.65 -21.03
N ASN A 9 5.20 -20.14 -21.76
CA ASN A 9 5.37 -19.49 -23.06
C ASN A 9 5.17 -17.96 -23.06
N SER A 10 4.87 -17.34 -21.90
CA SER A 10 4.72 -15.87 -21.80
C SER A 10 5.59 -15.30 -20.68
N THR A 11 6.49 -14.40 -21.04
CA THR A 11 7.20 -13.58 -20.04
C THR A 11 6.24 -12.50 -19.54
N PRO A 12 6.02 -12.37 -18.22
CA PRO A 12 5.19 -11.31 -17.69
C PRO A 12 5.73 -9.93 -18.09
N ALA A 13 4.87 -9.03 -18.53
CA ALA A 13 5.25 -7.66 -18.79
C ALA A 13 5.49 -6.93 -17.46
N LEU A 14 6.72 -6.46 -17.24
CA LEU A 14 7.07 -5.68 -16.06
C LEU A 14 6.76 -4.20 -16.31
N LYS A 15 5.94 -3.60 -15.44
CA LYS A 15 5.71 -2.15 -15.38
C LYS A 15 6.26 -1.61 -14.07
N HIS A 16 7.23 -0.70 -14.16
CA HIS A 16 7.84 -0.08 -13.00
C HIS A 16 7.21 1.30 -12.74
N ILE A 17 6.49 1.44 -11.63
CA ILE A 17 5.90 2.70 -11.16
C ILE A 17 6.63 3.09 -9.87
N PRO A 18 7.71 3.89 -9.94
CA PRO A 18 8.51 4.19 -8.77
C PRO A 18 7.78 5.17 -7.85
N ILE A 19 7.51 4.73 -6.63
CA ILE A 19 6.98 5.55 -5.53
C ILE A 19 8.06 5.65 -4.47
N LYS A 20 8.67 6.83 -4.35
CA LYS A 20 9.66 7.08 -3.31
C LYS A 20 8.94 7.44 -2.01
N THR A 21 9.35 6.88 -0.91
CA THR A 21 8.90 7.32 0.41
C THR A 21 9.63 8.62 0.76
N LEU A 22 8.94 9.74 0.66
CA LEU A 22 9.46 11.04 1.05
C LEU A 22 8.86 11.41 2.41
N GLY A 23 9.36 10.77 3.47
CA GLY A 23 9.09 11.20 4.83
C GLY A 23 9.89 12.46 5.17
N THR A 24 9.40 13.25 6.12
CA THR A 24 10.16 14.39 6.68
C THR A 24 11.38 13.91 7.46
N LYS A 25 11.38 12.62 7.83
CA LYS A 25 12.52 11.93 8.46
C LYS A 25 12.76 10.63 7.73
N ASP A 26 14.01 10.38 7.38
CA ASP A 26 14.40 9.07 6.91
C ASP A 26 14.21 8.07 8.07
N LEU A 27 13.31 7.10 7.88
CA LEU A 27 13.01 6.06 8.88
C LEU A 27 14.28 5.29 9.26
N ARG A 28 15.22 5.13 8.33
CA ARG A 28 16.50 4.50 8.61
C ARG A 28 17.34 5.36 9.54
N GLU A 29 17.48 6.66 9.24
CA GLU A 29 18.20 7.57 10.12
C GLU A 29 17.54 7.66 11.50
N LEU A 30 16.22 7.74 11.55
CA LEU A 30 15.47 7.73 12.80
C LEU A 30 15.72 6.44 13.59
N SER A 31 15.76 5.29 12.93
CA SER A 31 16.02 4.00 13.56
C SER A 31 17.42 3.90 14.19
N LEU A 32 18.39 4.66 13.70
CA LEU A 32 19.78 4.67 14.21
C LEU A 32 19.98 5.67 15.36
N LYS A 33 19.05 6.60 15.59
CA LYS A 33 19.19 7.59 16.66
C LYS A 33 18.99 6.95 18.04
N ASP A 34 19.86 7.31 18.97
CA ASP A 34 19.71 6.94 20.37
C ASP A 34 18.45 7.62 20.99
N GLY A 35 17.82 6.91 21.93
CA GLY A 35 16.66 7.41 22.65
C GLY A 35 15.33 7.39 21.87
N VAL A 36 15.33 7.06 20.57
CA VAL A 36 14.09 6.90 19.80
C VAL A 36 13.36 5.63 20.25
N THR A 37 12.08 5.78 20.50
CA THR A 37 11.18 4.72 20.98
C THR A 37 10.40 4.08 19.84
N GLY A 38 9.85 2.89 20.04
CA GLY A 38 8.92 2.26 19.11
C GLY A 38 7.65 3.09 18.88
N LYS A 39 7.22 3.87 19.88
CA LYS A 39 6.08 4.78 19.73
C LYS A 39 6.36 5.89 18.72
N GLU A 40 7.54 6.51 18.77
CA GLU A 40 7.95 7.54 17.79
C GLU A 40 8.11 6.96 16.40
N MET A 41 8.65 5.74 16.28
CA MET A 41 8.70 5.02 15.00
C MET A 41 7.31 4.75 14.44
N ALA A 42 6.35 4.35 15.28
CA ALA A 42 4.97 4.13 14.87
C ALA A 42 4.28 5.43 14.43
N GLN A 43 4.54 6.53 15.10
CA GLN A 43 4.02 7.86 14.71
C GLN A 43 4.58 8.31 13.35
N GLU A 44 5.85 8.09 13.11
CA GLU A 44 6.45 8.41 11.81
C GLU A 44 5.88 7.50 10.70
N MET A 45 5.63 6.22 10.98
CA MET A 45 4.92 5.35 10.04
C MET A 45 3.51 5.84 9.73
N GLN A 46 2.73 6.31 10.71
CA GLN A 46 1.42 6.93 10.48
C GLN A 46 1.55 8.17 9.58
N HIS A 47 2.56 9.01 9.84
CA HIS A 47 2.82 10.19 9.01
C HIS A 47 3.12 9.79 7.55
N HIS A 48 3.86 8.72 7.32
CA HIS A 48 4.10 8.20 5.96
C HIS A 48 2.80 7.83 5.24
N TYR A 49 1.81 7.27 5.95
CA TYR A 49 0.50 6.96 5.35
C TYR A 49 -0.31 8.22 5.00
N VAL A 50 -0.19 9.29 5.78
CA VAL A 50 -0.73 10.61 5.42
C VAL A 50 -0.03 11.14 4.17
N LEU A 51 1.30 11.00 4.09
CA LEU A 51 2.06 11.44 2.92
C LEU A 51 1.69 10.68 1.63
N TYR A 52 1.29 9.40 1.70
CA TYR A 52 0.80 8.69 0.51
C TYR A 52 -0.47 9.32 -0.08
N VAL A 53 -1.32 9.93 0.74
CA VAL A 53 -2.51 10.64 0.27
C VAL A 53 -2.15 11.91 -0.52
N HIS A 54 -1.11 12.62 -0.10
CA HIS A 54 -0.73 13.90 -0.69
C HIS A 54 0.34 13.80 -1.77
N GLN A 55 1.18 12.78 -1.69
CA GLN A 55 2.33 12.63 -2.58
C GLN A 55 2.08 11.52 -3.61
N HIS A 56 2.80 11.60 -4.72
CA HIS A 56 2.76 10.57 -5.77
C HIS A 56 1.38 10.32 -6.41
N LYS A 57 0.51 11.32 -6.41
CA LYS A 57 -0.84 11.24 -6.99
C LYS A 57 -0.83 10.71 -8.42
N GLU A 58 0.09 11.21 -9.26
CA GLU A 58 0.28 10.72 -10.62
C GLU A 58 0.62 9.22 -10.69
N LYS A 59 1.43 8.72 -9.76
CA LYS A 59 1.85 7.32 -9.74
C LYS A 59 0.70 6.38 -9.35
N TYR A 60 -0.15 6.81 -8.42
CA TYR A 60 -1.35 6.05 -8.08
C TYR A 60 -2.41 6.14 -9.18
N ARG A 61 -2.54 7.27 -9.87
CA ARG A 61 -3.33 7.37 -11.09
C ARG A 61 -2.85 6.39 -12.16
N ASP A 62 -1.55 6.39 -12.46
CA ASP A 62 -0.94 5.48 -13.43
C ASP A 62 -1.18 4.01 -13.06
N PHE A 63 -1.08 3.69 -11.77
CA PHE A 63 -1.33 2.36 -11.22
C PHE A 63 -2.80 1.93 -11.45
N ILE A 64 -3.77 2.78 -11.13
CA ILE A 64 -5.19 2.49 -11.33
C ILE A 64 -5.50 2.33 -12.82
N ASN A 65 -4.97 3.23 -13.67
CA ASN A 65 -5.11 3.12 -15.13
C ASN A 65 -4.52 1.81 -15.66
N LEU A 66 -3.37 1.37 -15.12
CA LEU A 66 -2.77 0.10 -15.51
C LEU A 66 -3.68 -1.09 -15.19
N ILE A 67 -4.37 -1.08 -14.05
CA ILE A 67 -5.34 -2.13 -13.71
C ILE A 67 -6.55 -2.06 -14.63
N ALA A 68 -7.09 -0.88 -14.87
CA ALA A 68 -8.27 -0.70 -15.71
C ALA A 68 -8.03 -1.12 -17.16
N PHE A 69 -6.94 -0.71 -17.76
CA PHE A 69 -6.66 -0.87 -19.19
C PHE A 69 -5.62 -1.94 -19.53
N GLY A 70 -4.87 -2.43 -18.54
CA GLY A 70 -3.84 -3.44 -18.75
C GLY A 70 -4.41 -4.85 -18.88
N GLU A 71 -3.54 -5.82 -19.04
CA GLU A 71 -3.91 -7.24 -19.08
C GLU A 71 -4.05 -7.82 -17.68
N ILE A 72 -4.92 -8.80 -17.51
CA ILE A 72 -5.06 -9.61 -16.30
C ILE A 72 -4.71 -11.08 -16.61
N PRO A 73 -4.17 -11.84 -15.63
CA PRO A 73 -3.95 -11.45 -14.23
C PRO A 73 -2.79 -10.45 -14.04
N LEU A 74 -2.93 -9.57 -13.06
CA LEU A 74 -1.93 -8.58 -12.68
C LEU A 74 -1.51 -8.79 -11.23
N VAL A 75 -0.20 -8.74 -10.97
CA VAL A 75 0.35 -8.76 -9.61
C VAL A 75 1.10 -7.44 -9.38
N PHE A 76 0.86 -6.80 -8.26
CA PHE A 76 1.60 -5.60 -7.88
C PHE A 76 2.22 -5.75 -6.49
N HIS A 77 3.39 -5.17 -6.32
CA HIS A 77 4.12 -5.18 -5.06
C HIS A 77 5.05 -3.97 -4.94
N CYS A 78 5.42 -3.63 -3.73
CA CYS A 78 6.55 -2.74 -3.45
C CYS A 78 7.76 -3.57 -2.98
N PHE A 79 8.56 -3.05 -2.06
CA PHE A 79 9.68 -3.81 -1.50
C PHE A 79 9.20 -4.96 -0.59
N ALA A 80 8.45 -4.64 0.46
CA ALA A 80 7.91 -5.62 1.41
C ALA A 80 6.45 -6.02 1.12
N GLY A 81 5.79 -5.42 0.12
CA GLY A 81 4.39 -5.65 -0.15
C GLY A 81 3.43 -5.09 0.92
N LYS A 82 3.90 -4.25 1.84
CA LYS A 82 3.14 -3.77 3.00
C LYS A 82 2.56 -2.37 2.77
N ASP A 83 3.41 -1.34 2.77
CA ASP A 83 2.96 0.05 2.90
C ASP A 83 2.43 0.65 1.58
N ARG A 84 3.28 0.81 0.57
CA ARG A 84 2.87 1.32 -0.75
C ARG A 84 1.86 0.42 -1.44
N THR A 85 2.04 -0.87 -1.32
CA THR A 85 1.11 -1.89 -1.81
C THR A 85 -0.21 -1.83 -1.05
N GLY A 86 -0.18 -1.71 0.28
CA GLY A 86 -1.37 -1.59 1.11
C GLY A 86 -2.17 -0.33 0.80
N PHE A 87 -1.51 0.82 0.56
CA PHE A 87 -2.22 2.02 0.12
C PHE A 87 -2.79 1.88 -1.30
N GLY A 88 -2.07 1.26 -2.22
CA GLY A 88 -2.60 0.94 -3.56
C GLY A 88 -3.81 0.00 -3.49
N ALA A 89 -3.77 -1.02 -2.64
CA ALA A 89 -4.89 -1.94 -2.40
C ALA A 89 -6.10 -1.20 -1.79
N LEU A 90 -5.87 -0.29 -0.81
CA LEU A 90 -6.92 0.56 -0.24
C LEU A 90 -7.67 1.33 -1.34
N LEU A 91 -6.94 1.95 -2.27
CA LEU A 91 -7.56 2.70 -3.37
C LEU A 91 -8.40 1.79 -4.28
N VAL A 92 -7.83 0.67 -4.72
CA VAL A 92 -8.52 -0.27 -5.64
C VAL A 92 -9.75 -0.89 -4.96
N LEU A 93 -9.60 -1.44 -3.77
CA LEU A 93 -10.71 -2.05 -3.03
C LEU A 93 -11.79 -1.02 -2.70
N GLY A 94 -11.40 0.21 -2.34
CA GLY A 94 -12.34 1.31 -2.11
C GLY A 94 -13.13 1.68 -3.36
N LEU A 95 -12.49 1.74 -4.53
CA LEU A 95 -13.18 1.95 -5.82
C LEU A 95 -14.14 0.82 -6.18
N LEU A 96 -13.83 -0.42 -5.79
CA LEU A 96 -14.71 -1.58 -5.95
C LEU A 96 -15.86 -1.63 -4.93
N GLY A 97 -15.95 -0.64 -4.04
CA GLY A 97 -17.01 -0.55 -3.03
C GLY A 97 -16.82 -1.46 -1.82
N VAL A 98 -15.62 -1.98 -1.61
CA VAL A 98 -15.31 -2.80 -0.42
C VAL A 98 -15.35 -1.94 0.83
N LYS A 99 -15.99 -2.43 1.89
CA LYS A 99 -16.10 -1.72 3.16
C LYS A 99 -14.74 -1.52 3.81
N LYS A 100 -14.58 -0.38 4.47
CA LYS A 100 -13.34 0.01 5.16
C LYS A 100 -12.80 -1.09 6.09
N GLU A 101 -13.68 -1.73 6.83
CA GLU A 101 -13.32 -2.77 7.80
C GLU A 101 -12.65 -3.96 7.10
N ILE A 102 -13.18 -4.38 5.96
CA ILE A 102 -12.62 -5.47 5.15
C ILE A 102 -11.28 -5.07 4.52
N ILE A 103 -11.14 -3.82 4.09
CA ILE A 103 -9.85 -3.31 3.56
C ILE A 103 -8.79 -3.33 4.67
N ILE A 104 -9.15 -2.98 5.90
CA ILE A 104 -8.25 -3.06 7.05
C ILE A 104 -7.88 -4.52 7.36
N GLU A 105 -8.84 -5.44 7.33
CA GLU A 105 -8.59 -6.86 7.54
C GLU A 105 -7.63 -7.43 6.49
N ASP A 106 -7.86 -7.12 5.21
CA ASP A 106 -6.96 -7.51 4.11
C ASP A 106 -5.54 -6.98 4.34
N TYR A 107 -5.41 -5.70 4.65
CA TYR A 107 -4.11 -5.09 4.96
C TYR A 107 -3.37 -5.80 6.10
N LEU A 108 -4.08 -6.18 7.16
CA LEU A 108 -3.51 -6.85 8.33
C LEU A 108 -3.07 -8.30 8.05
N LEU A 109 -3.57 -8.93 6.98
CA LEU A 109 -3.10 -10.25 6.53
C LEU A 109 -1.59 -10.23 6.22
N THR A 110 -1.03 -9.07 5.91
CA THR A 110 0.42 -8.88 5.77
C THR A 110 1.19 -9.47 6.95
N ASN A 111 0.72 -9.28 8.19
CA ASN A 111 1.38 -9.80 9.39
C ASN A 111 1.42 -11.33 9.44
N LYS A 112 0.44 -11.99 8.82
CA LYS A 112 0.36 -13.45 8.75
C LYS A 112 1.22 -14.02 7.63
N PHE A 113 1.27 -13.32 6.49
CA PHE A 113 1.86 -13.87 5.26
C PHE A 113 3.23 -13.29 4.91
N LEU A 114 3.62 -12.16 5.49
CA LEU A 114 4.96 -11.60 5.29
C LEU A 114 5.98 -12.47 6.03
N LYS A 115 6.39 -13.53 5.37
CA LYS A 115 7.44 -14.46 5.81
C LYS A 115 8.53 -14.47 4.73
N GLY A 116 9.76 -14.36 5.11
CA GLY A 116 10.85 -14.44 4.15
C GLY A 116 12.20 -13.95 4.69
N PRO A 117 13.22 -13.91 3.85
CA PRO A 117 14.58 -13.58 4.27
C PRO A 117 14.75 -12.18 4.87
N ILE A 118 13.76 -11.28 4.65
CA ILE A 118 13.79 -9.91 5.17
C ILE A 118 13.14 -9.82 6.55
N VAL A 119 12.16 -10.69 6.85
CA VAL A 119 11.42 -10.72 8.12
C VAL A 119 11.24 -12.18 8.54
N THR A 120 12.29 -12.80 9.07
CA THR A 120 12.20 -14.13 9.66
C THR A 120 11.44 -14.08 10.99
N GLU A 121 10.85 -15.20 11.42
CA GLU A 121 10.23 -15.28 12.76
C GLU A 121 11.26 -14.94 13.83
N GLU A 122 12.48 -15.49 13.73
CA GLU A 122 13.60 -15.18 14.63
C GLU A 122 13.91 -13.67 14.66
N TRP A 123 13.86 -13.01 13.50
CA TRP A 123 14.12 -11.57 13.44
C TRP A 123 12.99 -10.73 14.06
N ARG A 124 11.73 -11.15 13.92
CA ARG A 124 10.59 -10.51 14.60
C ARG A 124 10.71 -10.63 16.12
N ASP A 125 11.12 -11.78 16.60
CA ASP A 125 11.26 -12.04 18.04
C ASP A 125 12.49 -11.36 18.64
N THR A 126 13.55 -11.19 17.85
CA THR A 126 14.81 -10.55 18.25
C THR A 126 14.90 -9.07 17.92
N ALA A 127 14.05 -8.57 17.02
CA ALA A 127 14.00 -7.14 16.70
C ALA A 127 13.73 -6.33 17.97
N SER A 128 14.51 -5.29 18.18
CA SER A 128 14.25 -4.40 19.30
C SER A 128 12.84 -3.82 19.20
N GLU A 129 12.18 -3.60 20.33
CA GLU A 129 10.84 -3.00 20.41
C GLU A 129 10.73 -1.70 19.59
N LYS A 130 11.85 -0.99 19.47
CA LYS A 130 11.99 0.20 18.64
C LYS A 130 11.72 -0.06 17.16
N LEU A 131 12.14 -1.20 16.63
CA LEU A 131 12.08 -1.51 15.18
C LEU A 131 10.81 -2.26 14.76
N LYS A 132 10.11 -2.92 15.68
CA LYS A 132 8.87 -3.65 15.39
C LYS A 132 7.87 -2.85 14.54
N PRO A 133 7.62 -1.55 14.83
CA PRO A 133 6.68 -0.76 14.03
C PRO A 133 7.00 -0.67 12.54
N LEU A 134 8.27 -0.82 12.14
CA LEU A 134 8.66 -0.79 10.73
C LEU A 134 8.23 -2.04 9.95
N PHE A 135 8.03 -3.15 10.64
CA PHE A 135 7.79 -4.46 10.01
C PHE A 135 6.37 -4.96 10.19
N GLU A 136 5.60 -4.35 11.07
CA GLU A 136 4.20 -4.69 11.32
C GLU A 136 3.28 -3.86 10.43
N ALA A 137 2.25 -4.51 9.89
CA ALA A 137 1.07 -3.82 9.40
C ALA A 137 0.19 -3.50 10.61
N ARG A 138 -0.12 -2.24 10.85
CA ARG A 138 -0.88 -1.79 12.02
C ARG A 138 -2.12 -1.02 11.60
N VAL A 139 -3.22 -1.24 12.34
CA VAL A 139 -4.52 -0.58 12.09
C VAL A 139 -4.38 0.94 12.07
N ASP A 140 -3.57 1.50 12.95
CA ASP A 140 -3.35 2.95 13.05
C ASP A 140 -2.64 3.53 11.82
N TYR A 141 -1.83 2.74 11.09
CA TYR A 141 -1.18 3.22 9.86
C TYR A 141 -2.18 3.42 8.73
N ILE A 142 -2.92 2.39 8.37
CA ILE A 142 -3.90 2.48 7.28
C ILE A 142 -5.06 3.42 7.64
N ASN A 143 -5.44 3.49 8.92
CA ASN A 143 -6.42 4.44 9.40
C ASN A 143 -5.96 5.89 9.30
N ALA A 144 -4.66 6.17 9.38
CA ALA A 144 -4.14 7.52 9.14
C ALA A 144 -4.44 7.96 7.69
N ALA A 145 -4.24 7.07 6.71
CA ALA A 145 -4.62 7.36 5.32
C ALA A 145 -6.14 7.55 5.15
N PHE A 146 -6.96 6.65 5.71
CA PHE A 146 -8.42 6.80 5.66
C PHE A 146 -8.89 8.11 6.28
N LYS A 147 -8.38 8.45 7.47
CA LYS A 147 -8.73 9.69 8.17
C LYS A 147 -8.38 10.90 7.32
N GLU A 148 -7.21 10.89 6.70
CA GLU A 148 -6.76 11.99 5.85
C GLU A 148 -7.65 12.14 4.62
N ILE A 149 -7.96 11.05 3.91
CA ILE A 149 -8.87 11.07 2.76
C ILE A 149 -10.26 11.60 3.17
N TYR A 150 -10.84 11.02 4.21
CA TYR A 150 -12.20 11.39 4.66
C TYR A 150 -12.27 12.75 5.39
N SER A 151 -11.14 13.41 5.65
CA SER A 151 -11.14 14.78 6.19
C SER A 151 -11.64 15.81 5.17
N THR A 152 -11.50 15.51 3.88
CA THR A 152 -11.82 16.43 2.77
C THR A 152 -12.67 15.81 1.67
N HIS A 153 -12.86 14.49 1.68
CA HIS A 153 -13.60 13.75 0.67
C HIS A 153 -14.62 12.80 1.33
N GLU A 154 -15.78 12.64 0.70
CA GLU A 154 -16.82 11.76 1.23
C GLU A 154 -16.54 10.27 0.98
N THR A 155 -15.88 9.97 -0.14
CA THR A 155 -15.58 8.60 -0.57
C THR A 155 -14.17 8.48 -1.15
N ILE A 156 -13.67 7.25 -1.24
CA ILE A 156 -12.43 6.96 -1.98
C ILE A 156 -12.58 7.34 -3.45
N GLU A 157 -13.75 7.14 -4.04
CA GLU A 157 -14.03 7.51 -5.43
C GLU A 157 -13.93 9.03 -5.62
N ASP A 158 -14.53 9.82 -4.72
CA ASP A 158 -14.43 11.28 -4.74
C ASP A 158 -12.97 11.76 -4.63
N PHE A 159 -12.19 11.16 -3.72
CA PHE A 159 -10.77 11.43 -3.58
C PHE A 159 -9.99 11.12 -4.88
N VAL A 160 -10.23 9.95 -5.47
CA VAL A 160 -9.50 9.51 -6.66
C VAL A 160 -9.84 10.38 -7.87
N ILE A 161 -11.10 10.80 -8.03
CA ILE A 161 -11.50 11.70 -9.11
C ILE A 161 -10.87 13.07 -8.93
N ARG A 162 -10.95 13.66 -7.74
CA ARG A 162 -10.53 15.06 -7.53
C ARG A 162 -9.02 15.20 -7.35
N GLU A 163 -8.40 14.32 -6.61
CA GLU A 163 -7.00 14.46 -6.22
C GLU A 163 -6.03 13.70 -7.14
N LEU A 164 -6.44 12.52 -7.62
CA LEU A 164 -5.65 11.79 -8.60
C LEU A 164 -6.04 12.13 -10.04
N GLU A 165 -7.08 12.96 -10.25
CA GLU A 165 -7.57 13.36 -11.57
C GLU A 165 -7.92 12.14 -12.45
N LEU A 166 -8.45 11.09 -11.82
CA LEU A 166 -8.89 9.91 -12.55
C LEU A 166 -10.25 10.18 -13.20
N LYS A 167 -10.41 9.74 -14.43
CA LYS A 167 -11.69 9.86 -15.14
C LYS A 167 -12.70 8.85 -14.59
N SER A 168 -13.97 9.26 -14.46
CA SER A 168 -15.05 8.36 -14.04
C SER A 168 -15.15 7.12 -14.92
N ASP A 169 -15.02 7.25 -16.22
CA ASP A 169 -15.03 6.12 -17.17
C ASP A 169 -13.96 5.06 -16.83
N THR A 170 -12.80 5.49 -16.32
CA THR A 170 -11.75 4.56 -15.88
C THR A 170 -12.21 3.71 -14.71
N ILE A 171 -12.99 4.29 -13.79
CA ILE A 171 -13.54 3.59 -12.63
C ILE A 171 -14.58 2.56 -13.06
N ASP A 172 -15.44 2.91 -14.02
CA ASP A 172 -16.44 2.01 -14.57
C ASP A 172 -15.78 0.81 -15.28
N ILE A 173 -14.73 1.08 -16.07
CA ILE A 173 -13.94 0.05 -16.72
C ILE A 173 -13.25 -0.86 -15.68
N LEU A 174 -12.67 -0.28 -14.62
CA LEU A 174 -12.06 -1.04 -13.53
C LEU A 174 -13.08 -1.96 -12.86
N LYS A 175 -14.26 -1.44 -12.52
CA LYS A 175 -15.34 -2.19 -11.87
C LYS A 175 -15.83 -3.33 -12.76
N SER A 176 -16.13 -3.05 -14.03
CA SER A 176 -16.56 -4.06 -15.00
C SER A 176 -15.52 -5.17 -15.15
N LYS A 177 -14.26 -4.82 -15.23
CA LYS A 177 -13.18 -5.78 -15.46
C LYS A 177 -12.91 -6.72 -14.29
N ILE A 178 -13.15 -6.26 -13.05
CA ILE A 178 -12.78 -7.03 -11.85
C ILE A 178 -13.99 -7.72 -11.21
N LEU A 179 -15.19 -7.15 -11.35
CA LEU A 179 -16.40 -7.66 -10.69
C LEU A 179 -17.23 -8.61 -11.57
N GLU A 180 -16.93 -8.71 -12.87
CA GLU A 180 -17.51 -9.68 -13.81
C GLU A 180 -16.66 -10.95 -13.88
#